data_1e1ce252bba733b1d612d2b7f2dcdfce
#
_entry.id   1e1ce252bba733b1d612d2b7f2dcdfce
#
_cell.length_a   1.000
_cell.length_b   1.000
_cell.length_c   1.000
_cell.angle_alpha   90.00
_cell.angle_beta   90.00
_cell.angle_gamma   90.00
#
_symmetry.space_group_name_H-M   'P 1'
#
loop_
_entity.id
_entity.type
_entity.pdbx_description
1 polymer ?
#
loop_
_entity_poly.entity_id
_entity_poly.type
_entity_poly.pdbx_seq_one_letter_code
_entity_poly.pdbx_strand_id
1 'polypeptide(L)'
;IVRLETDKYRSDWISVTGVVTDEEGKTIAATVLVKGTNDYTVADADGRFNLKAPKNGILRIADVNKSVAEVKVKPMLKVVLKDK
;
A
#
# COMPACT_ATOMS: atom_id res chain seq x y z
N ILE A 1 24.45 -14.56 -8.95
CA ILE A 1 23.86 -15.35 -7.87
C ILE A 1 22.92 -14.47 -7.06
N VAL A 2 23.42 -13.35 -6.57
CA VAL A 2 22.59 -12.38 -5.84
C VAL A 2 21.45 -11.88 -6.71
N ARG A 3 21.72 -11.70 -8.00
CA ARG A 3 20.70 -11.27 -8.94
C ARG A 3 19.58 -12.30 -9.07
N LEU A 4 19.92 -13.59 -9.06
CA LEU A 4 18.92 -14.64 -9.15
C LEU A 4 18.00 -14.64 -7.95
N GLU A 5 18.56 -14.40 -6.75
CA GLU A 5 17.75 -14.31 -5.55
C GLU A 5 16.81 -13.12 -5.60
N THR A 6 17.29 -11.98 -6.09
CA THR A 6 16.48 -10.78 -6.25
C THR A 6 15.33 -11.03 -7.22
N ASP A 7 15.60 -11.68 -8.35
CA ASP A 7 14.58 -12.01 -9.33
C ASP A 7 13.54 -12.96 -8.75
N LYS A 8 13.99 -13.91 -7.94
CA LYS A 8 13.11 -14.85 -7.26
C LYS A 8 12.15 -14.14 -6.32
N TYR A 9 12.64 -13.20 -5.54
CA TYR A 9 11.78 -12.42 -4.65
C TYR A 9 10.78 -11.59 -5.43
N ARG A 10 11.22 -10.98 -6.52
CA ARG A 10 10.33 -10.15 -7.34
C ARG A 10 9.25 -10.97 -8.05
N SER A 11 9.50 -12.23 -8.31
CA SER A 11 8.50 -13.10 -8.93
C SER A 11 7.31 -13.37 -8.02
N ASP A 12 7.47 -13.17 -6.70
CA ASP A 12 6.39 -13.33 -5.73
C ASP A 12 5.61 -12.04 -5.49
N TRP A 13 5.96 -10.98 -6.21
CA TRP A 13 5.25 -9.71 -6.07
C TRP A 13 4.01 -9.71 -6.94
N ILE A 14 2.92 -9.17 -6.41
CA ILE A 14 1.64 -9.09 -7.09
C ILE A 14 1.24 -7.63 -7.26
N SER A 15 0.36 -7.37 -8.22
CA SER A 15 -0.24 -6.06 -8.40
C SER A 15 -1.32 -5.86 -7.35
N VAL A 16 -1.26 -4.73 -6.66
CA VAL A 16 -2.23 -4.36 -5.63
C VAL A 16 -2.94 -3.11 -6.08
N THR A 17 -4.25 -3.16 -6.10
CA THR A 17 -5.10 -1.99 -6.38
C THR A 17 -5.94 -1.72 -5.14
N GLY A 18 -6.05 -0.46 -4.76
CA GLY A 18 -6.81 -0.15 -3.57
C GLY A 18 -7.38 1.26 -3.57
N VAL A 19 -8.20 1.52 -2.56
CA VAL A 19 -8.81 2.83 -2.32
C VAL A 19 -8.61 3.17 -0.86
N VAL A 20 -8.19 4.41 -0.59
CA VAL A 20 -8.01 4.92 0.77
C VAL A 20 -9.08 5.98 1.05
N THR A 21 -9.80 5.79 2.14
CA THR A 21 -10.81 6.75 2.59
C THR A 21 -10.67 7.03 4.07
N ASP A 22 -11.36 8.05 4.56
CA ASP A 22 -11.52 8.26 5.99
C ASP A 22 -12.79 7.54 6.48
N GLU A 23 -13.11 7.71 7.75
CA GLU A 23 -14.27 7.05 8.35
C GLU A 23 -15.60 7.57 7.82
N GLU A 24 -15.60 8.74 7.19
CA GLU A 24 -16.78 9.33 6.57
C GLU A 24 -16.92 8.96 5.10
N GLY A 25 -15.99 8.18 4.57
CA GLY A 25 -16.01 7.77 3.18
C GLY A 25 -15.36 8.75 2.22
N LYS A 26 -14.74 9.82 2.72
CA LYS A 26 -14.01 10.77 1.87
C LYS A 26 -12.70 10.16 1.44
N THR A 27 -12.34 10.36 0.19
CA THR A 27 -11.09 9.82 -0.36
C THR A 27 -9.88 10.60 0.14
N ILE A 28 -8.77 9.89 0.33
CA ILE A 28 -7.54 10.46 0.87
C ILE A 28 -6.39 10.13 -0.06
N ALA A 29 -5.61 11.17 -0.44
CA ALA A 29 -4.39 11.00 -1.22
C ALA A 29 -3.24 10.58 -0.29
N ALA A 30 -3.35 9.42 0.31
CA ALA A 30 -2.38 8.93 1.29
C ALA A 30 -1.17 8.32 0.61
N THR A 31 -0.07 8.21 1.36
CA THR A 31 1.12 7.50 0.92
C THR A 31 1.00 6.03 1.30
N VAL A 32 1.30 5.15 0.35
CA VAL A 32 1.26 3.71 0.53
C VAL A 32 2.67 3.18 0.34
N LEU A 33 3.26 2.65 1.40
CA LEU A 33 4.62 2.13 1.42
C LEU A 33 4.62 0.62 1.59
N VAL A 34 5.45 -0.06 0.82
CA VAL A 34 5.70 -1.50 1.04
C VAL A 34 6.67 -1.62 2.21
N LYS A 35 6.18 -2.10 3.34
CA LYS A 35 6.97 -2.18 4.58
C LYS A 35 8.22 -3.00 4.38
N GLY A 36 9.33 -2.49 4.88
CA GLY A 36 10.63 -3.14 4.74
C GLY A 36 11.36 -2.81 3.45
N THR A 37 10.78 -1.96 2.60
CA THR A 37 11.40 -1.53 1.34
C THR A 37 11.29 -0.01 1.21
N ASN A 38 11.87 0.51 0.13
CA ASN A 38 11.71 1.92 -0.23
C ASN A 38 10.67 2.12 -1.33
N ASP A 39 9.92 1.08 -1.68
CA ASP A 39 8.90 1.16 -2.72
C ASP A 39 7.63 1.75 -2.15
N TYR A 40 7.10 2.78 -2.80
CA TYR A 40 5.88 3.42 -2.35
C TYR A 40 5.13 4.03 -3.53
N THR A 41 3.88 4.38 -3.28
CA THR A 41 3.08 5.16 -4.20
C THR A 41 2.21 6.13 -3.39
N VAL A 42 1.61 7.09 -4.08
CA VAL A 42 0.68 8.03 -3.46
C VAL A 42 -0.68 7.83 -4.12
N ALA A 43 -1.71 7.68 -3.32
CA ALA A 43 -3.07 7.57 -3.83
C ALA A 43 -3.46 8.88 -4.54
N ASP A 44 -4.28 8.75 -5.56
CA ASP A 44 -4.73 9.92 -6.34
C ASP A 44 -5.88 10.66 -5.62
N ALA A 45 -6.45 11.66 -6.29
CA ALA A 45 -7.52 12.47 -5.72
C ALA A 45 -8.78 11.63 -5.40
N ASP A 46 -8.95 10.51 -6.07
CA ASP A 46 -10.04 9.57 -5.81
C ASP A 46 -9.68 8.53 -4.76
N GLY A 47 -8.55 8.69 -4.11
CA GLY A 47 -8.06 7.78 -3.09
C GLY A 47 -7.53 6.46 -3.64
N ARG A 48 -7.43 6.33 -4.94
CA ARG A 48 -7.02 5.08 -5.57
C ARG A 48 -5.52 4.99 -5.69
N PHE A 49 -4.99 3.80 -5.45
CA PHE A 49 -3.57 3.54 -5.64
C PHE A 49 -3.37 2.20 -6.35
N ASN A 50 -2.19 2.07 -6.95
CA ASN A 50 -1.81 0.86 -7.66
C ASN A 50 -0.30 0.70 -7.49
N LEU A 51 0.14 -0.44 -6.99
CA LEU A 51 1.55 -0.73 -6.83
C LEU A 51 1.76 -2.23 -6.80
N LYS A 52 3.02 -2.64 -6.88
CA LYS A 52 3.40 -4.03 -6.71
C LYS A 52 3.99 -4.25 -5.33
N ALA A 53 3.66 -5.37 -4.71
CA ALA A 53 4.13 -5.70 -3.38
C ALA A 53 4.28 -7.21 -3.23
N PRO A 54 5.15 -7.66 -2.29
CA PRO A 54 5.31 -9.08 -2.04
C PRO A 54 4.00 -9.71 -1.61
N LYS A 55 3.75 -10.91 -2.10
CA LYS A 55 2.53 -11.66 -1.85
C LYS A 55 2.16 -11.75 -0.36
N ASN A 56 3.15 -11.90 0.51
CA ASN A 56 2.94 -12.02 1.95
C ASN A 56 3.41 -10.77 2.70
N GLY A 57 3.54 -9.65 2.00
CA GLY A 57 4.03 -8.43 2.59
C GLY A 57 2.97 -7.63 3.32
N ILE A 58 3.39 -6.48 3.82
CA ILE A 58 2.53 -5.55 4.55
C ILE A 58 2.68 -4.18 3.89
N LEU A 59 1.55 -3.50 3.71
CA LEU A 59 1.52 -2.11 3.25
C LEU A 59 1.27 -1.20 4.44
N ARG A 60 2.02 -0.11 4.48
CA ARG A 60 1.85 0.93 5.49
C ARG A 60 1.26 2.15 4.80
N ILE A 61 0.07 2.54 5.24
CA ILE A 61 -0.67 3.65 4.65
C ILE A 61 -0.68 4.80 5.65
N ALA A 62 -0.22 5.97 5.22
CA ALA A 62 -0.07 7.11 6.09
C ALA A 62 -0.58 8.39 5.44
N ASP A 63 -1.17 9.24 6.26
CA ASP A 63 -1.56 10.60 5.90
C ASP A 63 -1.25 11.50 7.09
N VAL A 64 -0.93 12.75 6.82
CA VAL A 64 -0.48 13.69 7.84
C VAL A 64 -1.54 13.90 8.94
N ASN A 65 -2.81 13.81 8.59
CA ASN A 65 -3.92 14.05 9.52
C ASN A 65 -4.59 12.79 10.04
N LYS A 66 -4.04 11.62 9.68
CA LYS A 66 -4.67 10.34 10.02
C LYS A 66 -3.68 9.42 10.72
N SER A 67 -4.22 8.46 11.47
CA SER A 67 -3.41 7.40 12.06
C SER A 67 -2.88 6.48 10.99
N VAL A 68 -1.67 5.99 11.17
CA VAL A 68 -1.05 5.06 10.24
C VAL A 68 -1.77 3.72 10.31
N ALA A 69 -2.04 3.12 9.16
CA ALA A 69 -2.60 1.78 9.06
C ALA A 69 -1.60 0.83 8.41
N GLU A 70 -1.56 -0.41 8.90
CA GLU A 70 -0.79 -1.48 8.26
C GLU A 70 -1.75 -2.60 7.88
N VAL A 71 -1.69 -3.02 6.62
CA VAL A 71 -2.58 -4.05 6.09
C VAL A 71 -1.77 -5.08 5.32
N LYS A 72 -2.25 -6.31 5.33
CA LYS A 72 -1.62 -7.37 4.53
C LYS A 72 -1.88 -7.14 3.05
N VAL A 73 -0.89 -7.47 2.24
CA VAL A 73 -0.99 -7.36 0.79
C VAL A 73 -2.08 -8.29 0.26
N LYS A 74 -2.98 -7.72 -0.54
CA LYS A 74 -4.03 -8.44 -1.26
C LYS A 74 -4.20 -7.79 -2.63
N PRO A 75 -4.71 -8.52 -3.63
CA PRO A 75 -4.90 -7.95 -4.97
C PRO A 75 -5.80 -6.71 -4.97
N MET A 76 -6.81 -6.69 -4.11
CA MET A 76 -7.71 -5.54 -3.97
C MET A 76 -7.86 -5.19 -2.50
N LEU A 77 -7.68 -3.92 -2.18
CA LEU A 77 -7.76 -3.42 -0.81
C LEU A 77 -8.68 -2.21 -0.71
N LYS A 78 -9.40 -2.15 0.39
CA LYS A 78 -10.15 -0.97 0.78
C LYS A 78 -9.67 -0.58 2.16
N VAL A 79 -9.03 0.57 2.26
CA VAL A 79 -8.40 1.02 3.50
C VAL A 79 -9.15 2.22 4.05
N VAL A 80 -9.52 2.15 5.33
CA VAL A 80 -10.16 3.25 6.03
C VAL A 80 -9.17 3.76 7.08
N LEU A 81 -8.77 5.01 6.97
CA LEU A 81 -7.86 5.64 7.93
C LEU A 81 -8.66 6.37 8.99
N LYS A 82 -8.26 6.18 10.24
CA LYS A 82 -8.89 6.85 11.37
C LYS A 82 -8.16 8.14 11.70
N ASP A 83 -8.87 9.09 12.29
CA ASP A 83 -8.28 10.32 12.77
C ASP A 83 -7.27 10.01 13.87
N LYS A 84 -6.26 10.87 13.94
CA LYS A 84 -5.28 10.77 15.02
C LYS A 84 -5.91 11.05 16.39
#